data_349bcadeb988762e25f3aec592bab39a
#
_entry.id   349bcadeb988762e25f3aec592bab39a
#
_cell.length_a   1.000
_cell.length_b   1.000
_cell.length_c   1.000
_cell.angle_alpha   90.00
_cell.angle_beta   90.00
_cell.angle_gamma   90.00
#
_symmetry.space_group_name_H-M   'P 1'
#
loop_
_entity.id
_entity.type
_entity.pdbx_description
1 polymer ?
#
loop_
_entity_poly.entity_id
_entity_poly.type
_entity_poly.pdbx_seq_one_letter_code
_entity_poly.pdbx_strand_id
1 'polypeptide(L)'
;PEYFALAIFGLSIITSVSSGSVIKGIMGGLIGLFLATVGIDGMSGAIRFTLDTNYFMGGVSFIPVLIGVFAFAQVLSSIEDYYHNERKEQHMMLDRLLPSFDDIKRVFSTLLRSSFIGTFIGCVPGTGGDIASFVSYDQAKRWSKHSKNFGNGEPEGIVASEAGNNAVSGGAFIPVLTLGI
;
A
#
# COMPACT_ATOMS: atom_id res chain seq x y z
N PRO A 1 -20.96 11.67 6.40
CA PRO A 1 -20.15 11.31 7.60
C PRO A 1 -19.22 10.14 7.33
N GLU A 2 -19.68 9.08 6.60
CA GLU A 2 -18.93 7.84 6.38
C GLU A 2 -17.67 8.07 5.53
N TYR A 3 -17.78 8.85 4.45
CA TYR A 3 -16.64 9.20 3.58
C TYR A 3 -15.55 9.98 4.33
N PHE A 4 -15.96 10.84 5.25
CA PHE A 4 -15.03 11.58 6.09
C PHE A 4 -14.28 10.64 7.06
N ALA A 5 -14.99 9.69 7.65
CA ALA A 5 -14.39 8.67 8.51
C ALA A 5 -13.40 7.79 7.74
N LEU A 6 -13.73 7.39 6.50
CA LEU A 6 -12.83 6.64 5.63
C LEU A 6 -11.58 7.43 5.25
N ALA A 7 -11.71 8.74 4.99
CA ALA A 7 -10.55 9.60 4.71
C ALA A 7 -9.61 9.69 5.92
N ILE A 8 -10.15 9.89 7.13
CA ILE A 8 -9.35 9.90 8.37
C ILE A 8 -8.68 8.54 8.58
N PHE A 9 -9.40 7.44 8.37
CA PHE A 9 -8.85 6.09 8.47
C PHE A 9 -7.68 5.89 7.49
N GLY A 10 -7.84 6.27 6.21
CA GLY A 10 -6.77 6.23 5.22
C GLY A 10 -5.55 7.04 5.63
N LEU A 11 -5.74 8.27 6.13
CA LEU A 11 -4.64 9.11 6.64
C LEU A 11 -3.93 8.47 7.84
N SER A 12 -4.66 7.79 8.73
CA SER A 12 -4.07 7.09 9.87
C SER A 12 -3.15 5.93 9.45
N ILE A 13 -3.52 5.23 8.39
CA ILE A 13 -2.69 4.16 7.81
C ILE A 13 -1.39 4.72 7.22
N ILE A 14 -1.46 5.85 6.50
CA ILE A 14 -0.28 6.51 5.93
C ILE A 14 0.78 6.79 7.01
N THR A 15 0.37 7.29 8.16
CA THR A 15 1.30 7.58 9.25
C THR A 15 1.97 6.33 9.83
N SER A 16 1.27 5.20 9.82
CA SER A 16 1.78 3.92 10.32
C SER A 16 2.74 3.25 9.34
N VAL A 17 2.44 3.33 8.04
CA VAL A 17 3.28 2.74 6.98
C VAL A 17 4.55 3.56 6.73
N SER A 18 4.50 4.87 7.01
CA SER A 18 5.65 5.76 6.80
C SER A 18 6.82 5.36 7.70
N SER A 19 7.89 4.86 7.09
CA SER A 19 9.15 4.56 7.77
C SER A 19 10.02 5.81 7.88
N GLY A 20 10.43 6.15 9.10
CA GLY A 20 11.42 7.20 9.39
C GLY A 20 10.85 8.57 9.74
N SER A 21 9.95 9.18 8.96
CA SER A 21 9.41 10.51 9.25
C SER A 21 7.91 10.60 8.99
N VAL A 22 7.14 10.73 10.05
CA VAL A 22 5.69 10.94 10.01
C VAL A 22 5.33 12.18 9.19
N ILE A 23 6.14 13.25 9.29
CA ILE A 23 5.91 14.49 8.54
C ILE A 23 5.98 14.26 7.04
N LYS A 24 6.99 13.52 6.56
CA LYS A 24 7.12 13.18 5.14
C LYS A 24 5.95 12.32 4.66
N GLY A 25 5.48 11.38 5.49
CA GLY A 25 4.30 10.57 5.20
C GLY A 25 3.03 11.42 5.04
N ILE A 26 2.80 12.35 5.97
CA ILE A 26 1.66 13.27 5.90
C ILE A 26 1.76 14.16 4.65
N MET A 27 2.94 14.72 4.35
CA MET A 27 3.14 15.53 3.13
C MET A 27 2.83 14.73 1.86
N GLY A 28 3.32 13.48 1.77
CA GLY A 28 3.01 12.59 0.66
C GLY A 28 1.51 12.32 0.54
N GLY A 29 0.84 12.06 1.66
CA GLY A 29 -0.61 11.85 1.71
C GLY A 29 -1.40 13.09 1.24
N LEU A 30 -0.99 14.28 1.67
CA LEU A 30 -1.62 15.54 1.23
C LEU A 30 -1.44 15.79 -0.27
N ILE A 31 -0.25 15.49 -0.81
CA ILE A 31 0.00 15.56 -2.26
C ILE A 31 -0.90 14.58 -3.00
N GLY A 32 -1.01 13.33 -2.51
CA GLY A 32 -1.92 12.33 -3.08
C GLY A 32 -3.38 12.76 -3.06
N LEU A 33 -3.85 13.32 -1.94
CA LEU A 33 -5.20 13.89 -1.83
C LEU A 33 -5.41 15.05 -2.80
N PHE A 34 -4.44 15.93 -2.94
CA PHE A 34 -4.52 17.03 -3.91
C PHE A 34 -4.64 16.50 -5.35
N LEU A 35 -3.82 15.54 -5.74
CA LEU A 35 -3.90 14.90 -7.06
C LEU A 35 -5.26 14.23 -7.30
N ALA A 36 -5.84 13.61 -6.28
CA ALA A 36 -7.16 13.00 -6.35
C ALA A 36 -8.32 14.01 -6.55
N THR A 37 -8.09 15.29 -6.27
CA THR A 37 -9.11 16.35 -6.50
C THR A 37 -9.10 16.91 -7.92
N VAL A 38 -8.12 16.57 -8.75
CA VAL A 38 -8.01 17.01 -10.14
C VAL A 38 -9.08 16.32 -10.97
N GLY A 39 -9.82 17.09 -11.79
CA GLY A 39 -10.84 16.54 -12.70
C GLY A 39 -12.24 17.06 -12.43
N ILE A 40 -13.24 16.31 -12.88
CA ILE A 40 -14.65 16.62 -12.66
C ILE A 40 -15.12 15.93 -11.39
N ASP A 41 -15.66 16.69 -10.46
CA ASP A 41 -16.27 16.14 -9.25
C ASP A 41 -17.54 15.35 -9.58
N GLY A 42 -17.54 14.06 -9.24
CA GLY A 42 -18.64 13.15 -9.56
C GLY A 42 -19.98 13.50 -8.89
N MET A 43 -19.98 14.32 -7.83
CA MET A 43 -21.20 14.71 -7.12
C MET A 43 -21.76 16.05 -7.59
N SER A 44 -20.89 17.04 -7.76
CA SER A 44 -21.30 18.42 -8.10
C SER A 44 -21.14 18.75 -9.58
N GLY A 45 -20.41 17.94 -10.35
CA GLY A 45 -20.03 18.24 -11.74
C GLY A 45 -19.02 19.40 -11.87
N ALA A 46 -18.51 19.92 -10.75
CA ALA A 46 -17.57 21.03 -10.75
C ALA A 46 -16.21 20.59 -11.31
N ILE A 47 -15.65 21.39 -12.21
CA ILE A 47 -14.31 21.17 -12.75
C ILE A 47 -13.28 21.74 -11.78
N ARG A 48 -12.28 20.92 -11.40
CA ARG A 48 -11.25 21.31 -10.43
C ARG A 48 -9.85 21.05 -11.00
N PHE A 49 -8.99 22.05 -10.94
CA PHE A 49 -7.57 21.98 -11.25
C PHE A 49 -7.18 21.35 -12.60
N THR A 50 -8.05 21.50 -13.62
CA THR A 50 -7.82 20.89 -14.95
C THR A 50 -6.91 21.73 -15.85
N LEU A 51 -6.45 22.92 -15.38
CA LEU A 51 -5.63 23.85 -16.15
C LEU A 51 -6.26 24.20 -17.51
N ASP A 52 -7.58 24.25 -17.56
CA ASP A 52 -8.38 24.48 -18.78
C ASP A 52 -8.08 23.54 -19.95
N THR A 53 -7.56 22.34 -19.63
CA THR A 53 -7.26 21.31 -20.63
C THR A 53 -8.23 20.14 -20.51
N ASN A 54 -8.61 19.56 -21.67
CA ASN A 54 -9.45 18.37 -21.72
C ASN A 54 -8.74 17.11 -21.17
N TYR A 55 -7.41 17.11 -21.12
CA TYR A 55 -6.63 15.97 -20.66
C TYR A 55 -6.87 15.65 -19.19
N PHE A 56 -7.12 16.66 -18.35
CA PHE A 56 -7.33 16.48 -16.92
C PHE A 56 -8.81 16.42 -16.51
N MET A 57 -9.74 16.46 -17.45
CA MET A 57 -11.17 16.33 -17.12
C MET A 57 -11.51 14.96 -16.52
N GLY A 58 -10.85 13.90 -17.00
CA GLY A 58 -10.99 12.55 -16.45
C GLY A 58 -10.22 12.31 -15.14
N GLY A 59 -9.58 13.35 -14.59
CA GLY A 59 -8.71 13.22 -13.42
C GLY A 59 -7.30 12.74 -13.77
N VAL A 60 -6.49 12.58 -12.74
CA VAL A 60 -5.14 12.01 -12.87
C VAL A 60 -5.21 10.51 -12.67
N SER A 61 -4.86 9.75 -13.70
CA SER A 61 -4.91 8.28 -13.64
C SER A 61 -3.93 7.73 -12.60
N PHE A 62 -4.43 6.86 -11.73
CA PHE A 62 -3.69 6.28 -10.61
C PHE A 62 -2.45 5.47 -11.05
N ILE A 63 -2.57 4.62 -12.08
CA ILE A 63 -1.48 3.75 -12.54
C ILE A 63 -0.26 4.54 -13.03
N PRO A 64 -0.38 5.53 -13.93
CA PRO A 64 0.76 6.37 -14.33
C PRO A 64 1.41 7.10 -13.16
N VAL A 65 0.62 7.57 -12.19
CA VAL A 65 1.16 8.24 -10.98
C VAL A 65 1.98 7.26 -10.16
N LEU A 66 1.49 6.05 -9.92
CA LEU A 66 2.25 5.02 -9.20
C LEU A 66 3.56 4.69 -9.90
N ILE A 67 3.52 4.41 -11.20
CA ILE A 67 4.72 4.10 -11.98
C ILE A 67 5.71 5.28 -11.89
N GLY A 68 5.22 6.51 -12.09
CA GLY A 68 6.05 7.70 -12.00
C GLY A 68 6.70 7.87 -10.63
N VAL A 69 5.92 7.79 -9.55
CA VAL A 69 6.44 7.99 -8.19
C VAL A 69 7.43 6.89 -7.82
N PHE A 70 7.09 5.62 -8.02
CA PHE A 70 7.96 4.51 -7.60
C PHE A 70 9.19 4.37 -8.52
N ALA A 71 8.99 4.35 -9.84
CA ALA A 71 10.12 4.19 -10.77
C ALA A 71 11.06 5.40 -10.73
N PHE A 72 10.51 6.61 -10.68
CA PHE A 72 11.33 7.82 -10.64
C PHE A 72 12.06 7.95 -9.30
N ALA A 73 11.42 7.65 -8.19
CA ALA A 73 12.07 7.61 -6.88
C ALA A 73 13.21 6.59 -6.84
N GLN A 74 13.01 5.39 -7.43
CA GLN A 74 14.04 4.37 -7.51
C GLN A 74 15.24 4.82 -8.37
N VAL A 75 14.98 5.47 -9.50
CA VAL A 75 16.05 6.01 -10.35
C VAL A 75 16.85 7.08 -9.61
N LEU A 76 16.18 8.02 -8.93
CA LEU A 76 16.85 9.06 -8.15
C LEU A 76 17.70 8.47 -7.03
N SER A 77 17.15 7.50 -6.28
CA SER A 77 17.89 6.81 -5.22
C SER A 77 19.10 6.06 -5.77
N SER A 78 18.96 5.39 -6.91
CA SER A 78 20.06 4.67 -7.55
C SER A 78 21.17 5.63 -8.03
N ILE A 79 20.81 6.82 -8.50
CA ILE A 79 21.77 7.86 -8.87
C ILE A 79 22.49 8.38 -7.61
N GLU A 80 21.76 8.65 -6.54
CA GLU A 80 22.34 9.09 -5.26
C GLU A 80 23.32 8.06 -4.72
N ASP A 81 22.94 6.77 -4.72
CA ASP A 81 23.80 5.66 -4.30
C ASP A 81 25.05 5.54 -5.17
N TYR A 82 24.94 5.77 -6.49
CA TYR A 82 26.06 5.75 -7.41
C TYR A 82 27.10 6.83 -7.09
N TYR A 83 26.66 8.02 -6.68
CA TYR A 83 27.56 9.14 -6.38
C TYR A 83 28.11 9.14 -4.96
N HIS A 84 27.38 8.56 -3.98
CA HIS A 84 27.75 8.61 -2.56
C HIS A 84 28.34 7.32 -2.01
N ASN A 85 28.06 6.18 -2.62
CA ASN A 85 28.60 4.90 -2.20
C ASN A 85 29.66 4.40 -3.19
N GLU A 86 30.91 4.30 -2.73
CA GLU A 86 31.82 3.31 -3.30
C GLU A 86 31.07 1.97 -3.28
N ARG A 87 30.94 1.33 -4.46
CA ARG A 87 30.25 0.04 -4.63
C ARG A 87 30.77 -0.96 -3.58
N LYS A 88 30.10 -1.02 -2.45
CA LYS A 88 30.15 -2.24 -1.63
C LYS A 88 29.35 -3.27 -2.41
N GLU A 89 30.03 -4.12 -3.15
CA GLU A 89 29.43 -5.36 -3.62
C GLU A 89 28.89 -6.08 -2.39
N GLN A 90 27.60 -5.92 -2.14
CA GLN A 90 26.92 -6.78 -1.19
C GLN A 90 26.83 -8.14 -1.85
N HIS A 91 27.83 -8.99 -1.58
CA HIS A 91 27.69 -10.41 -1.80
C HIS A 91 26.49 -10.88 -0.95
N MET A 92 25.31 -10.87 -1.56
CA MET A 92 24.17 -11.56 -0.99
C MET A 92 24.54 -13.05 -0.94
N MET A 93 25.03 -13.50 0.20
CA MET A 93 25.10 -14.94 0.48
C MET A 93 23.66 -15.43 0.59
N LEU A 94 23.14 -16.04 -0.46
CA LEU A 94 21.90 -16.77 -0.42
C LEU A 94 22.11 -18.02 0.45
N ASP A 95 21.84 -17.88 1.75
CA ASP A 95 22.03 -18.98 2.70
C ASP A 95 20.95 -20.06 2.50
N ARG A 96 19.69 -19.69 2.28
CA ARG A 96 18.58 -20.62 2.00
C ARG A 96 17.56 -20.02 1.05
N LEU A 97 17.13 -20.80 0.06
CA LEU A 97 16.06 -20.41 -0.87
C LEU A 97 14.66 -20.64 -0.30
N LEU A 98 14.51 -21.54 0.65
CA LEU A 98 13.23 -21.87 1.28
C LEU A 98 13.23 -21.47 2.75
N PRO A 99 12.10 -20.91 3.25
CA PRO A 99 11.95 -20.59 4.66
C PRO A 99 12.05 -21.85 5.53
N SER A 100 12.61 -21.70 6.73
CA SER A 100 12.63 -22.78 7.71
C SER A 100 11.23 -22.99 8.31
N PHE A 101 11.03 -24.15 8.94
CA PHE A 101 9.77 -24.44 9.63
C PHE A 101 9.50 -23.45 10.77
N ASP A 102 10.55 -22.98 11.43
CA ASP A 102 10.46 -21.99 12.50
C ASP A 102 10.04 -20.60 11.95
N ASP A 103 10.52 -20.23 10.76
CA ASP A 103 10.11 -18.99 10.09
C ASP A 103 8.62 -19.04 9.75
N ILE A 104 8.15 -20.17 9.21
CA ILE A 104 6.72 -20.37 8.91
C ILE A 104 5.89 -20.28 10.18
N LYS A 105 6.30 -20.94 11.26
CA LYS A 105 5.60 -20.90 12.54
C LYS A 105 5.54 -19.48 13.12
N ARG A 106 6.60 -18.70 12.97
CA ARG A 106 6.69 -17.31 13.43
C ARG A 106 5.67 -16.44 12.74
N VAL A 107 5.53 -16.54 11.41
CA VAL A 107 4.64 -15.67 10.62
C VAL A 107 3.23 -16.20 10.48
N PHE A 108 2.94 -17.43 10.91
CA PHE A 108 1.67 -18.11 10.69
C PHE A 108 0.46 -17.35 11.24
N SER A 109 0.58 -16.77 12.44
CA SER A 109 -0.49 -15.97 13.04
C SER A 109 -0.78 -14.69 12.26
N THR A 110 0.26 -14.07 11.71
CA THR A 110 0.16 -12.89 10.86
C THR A 110 -0.47 -13.25 9.52
N LEU A 111 -0.06 -14.36 8.92
CA LEU A 111 -0.65 -14.88 7.69
C LEU A 111 -2.17 -15.09 7.85
N LEU A 112 -2.62 -15.77 8.88
CA LEU A 112 -4.05 -16.02 9.11
C LEU A 112 -4.82 -14.71 9.29
N ARG A 113 -4.35 -13.82 10.16
CA ARG A 113 -5.02 -12.54 10.42
C ARG A 113 -5.14 -11.69 9.16
N SER A 114 -4.04 -11.58 8.41
CA SER A 114 -4.01 -10.81 7.17
C SER A 114 -4.90 -11.41 6.08
N SER A 115 -4.99 -12.74 6.02
CA SER A 115 -5.93 -13.42 5.13
C SER A 115 -7.38 -13.10 5.48
N PHE A 116 -7.74 -13.08 6.76
CA PHE A 116 -9.08 -12.65 7.19
C PHE A 116 -9.37 -11.20 6.82
N ILE A 117 -8.43 -10.29 7.08
CA ILE A 117 -8.56 -8.86 6.72
C ILE A 117 -8.74 -8.72 5.21
N GLY A 118 -7.91 -9.38 4.41
CA GLY A 118 -7.97 -9.32 2.95
C GLY A 118 -9.29 -9.88 2.41
N THR A 119 -9.75 -11.03 2.93
CA THR A 119 -11.05 -11.61 2.54
C THR A 119 -12.19 -10.65 2.85
N PHE A 120 -12.19 -10.05 4.05
CA PHE A 120 -13.24 -9.10 4.44
C PHE A 120 -13.25 -7.85 3.55
N ILE A 121 -12.08 -7.29 3.25
CA ILE A 121 -11.94 -6.15 2.33
C ILE A 121 -12.41 -6.55 0.93
N GLY A 122 -12.04 -7.74 0.46
CA GLY A 122 -12.45 -8.26 -0.84
C GLY A 122 -13.95 -8.44 -1.02
N CYS A 123 -14.71 -8.63 0.08
CA CYS A 123 -16.18 -8.70 0.02
C CYS A 123 -16.82 -7.36 -0.39
N VAL A 124 -16.08 -6.25 -0.31
CA VAL A 124 -16.59 -4.93 -0.69
C VAL A 124 -16.28 -4.69 -2.17
N PRO A 125 -17.30 -4.60 -3.05
CA PRO A 125 -17.06 -4.36 -4.48
C PRO A 125 -16.24 -3.09 -4.72
N GLY A 126 -15.25 -3.18 -5.62
CA GLY A 126 -14.39 -2.05 -5.98
C GLY A 126 -13.22 -1.79 -5.03
N THR A 127 -13.07 -2.56 -3.94
CA THR A 127 -11.86 -2.51 -3.12
C THR A 127 -10.76 -3.38 -3.74
N GLY A 128 -9.58 -2.79 -3.90
CA GLY A 128 -8.42 -3.48 -4.47
C GLY A 128 -7.55 -4.17 -3.42
N GLY A 129 -6.69 -5.08 -3.89
CA GLY A 129 -5.66 -5.73 -3.07
C GLY A 129 -4.71 -4.74 -2.41
N ASP A 130 -4.52 -3.57 -3.01
CA ASP A 130 -3.67 -2.51 -2.46
C ASP A 130 -4.16 -2.06 -1.08
N ILE A 131 -5.48 -1.82 -0.93
CA ILE A 131 -6.08 -1.43 0.36
C ILE A 131 -5.85 -2.54 1.39
N ALA A 132 -6.09 -3.78 1.01
CA ALA A 132 -5.89 -4.93 1.89
C ALA A 132 -4.43 -5.09 2.32
N SER A 133 -3.49 -4.88 1.40
CA SER A 133 -2.05 -4.91 1.69
C SER A 133 -1.67 -3.90 2.76
N PHE A 134 -2.08 -2.63 2.59
CA PHE A 134 -1.75 -1.57 3.54
C PHE A 134 -2.41 -1.77 4.90
N VAL A 135 -3.68 -2.14 4.92
CA VAL A 135 -4.42 -2.40 6.18
C VAL A 135 -3.81 -3.58 6.93
N SER A 136 -3.50 -4.67 6.21
CA SER A 136 -2.88 -5.86 6.80
C SER A 136 -1.48 -5.56 7.35
N TYR A 137 -0.69 -4.79 6.61
CA TYR A 137 0.64 -4.35 7.07
C TYR A 137 0.55 -3.50 8.32
N ASP A 138 -0.34 -2.50 8.36
CA ASP A 138 -0.54 -1.64 9.52
C ASP A 138 -0.94 -2.45 10.75
N GLN A 139 -1.91 -3.36 10.61
CA GLN A 139 -2.34 -4.21 11.70
C GLN A 139 -1.23 -5.15 12.17
N ALA A 140 -0.48 -5.77 11.26
CA ALA A 140 0.65 -6.62 11.61
C ALA A 140 1.71 -5.84 12.39
N LYS A 141 2.05 -4.62 11.94
CA LYS A 141 3.01 -3.75 12.61
C LYS A 141 2.59 -3.39 14.03
N ARG A 142 1.28 -3.09 14.24
CA ARG A 142 0.73 -2.75 15.57
C ARG A 142 0.75 -3.93 16.55
N TRP A 143 0.57 -5.16 16.05
CA TRP A 143 0.44 -6.34 16.89
C TRP A 143 1.71 -7.16 17.01
N SER A 144 2.71 -6.87 16.17
CA SER A 144 4.00 -7.56 16.20
C SER A 144 4.85 -7.13 17.40
N LYS A 145 5.54 -8.09 17.98
CA LYS A 145 6.59 -7.85 18.96
C LYS A 145 7.84 -7.21 18.33
N HIS A 146 7.95 -7.30 17.01
CA HIS A 146 9.07 -6.78 16.22
C HIS A 146 8.71 -5.53 15.42
N SER A 147 7.72 -4.76 15.88
CA SER A 147 7.17 -3.58 15.19
C SER A 147 8.23 -2.56 14.73
N LYS A 148 9.33 -2.44 15.47
CA LYS A 148 10.45 -1.53 15.14
C LYS A 148 11.25 -1.96 13.90
N ASN A 149 11.18 -3.23 13.53
CA ASN A 149 11.89 -3.78 12.37
C ASN A 149 11.10 -3.68 11.07
N PHE A 150 9.82 -3.30 11.15
CA PHE A 150 8.99 -3.08 9.96
C PHE A 150 9.57 -1.94 9.13
N GLY A 151 9.69 -2.18 7.83
CA GLY A 151 10.43 -1.30 6.90
C GLY A 151 11.91 -1.67 6.71
N ASN A 152 12.47 -2.56 7.56
CA ASN A 152 13.86 -3.02 7.50
C ASN A 152 13.97 -4.54 7.26
N GLY A 153 13.06 -5.10 6.46
CA GLY A 153 13.12 -6.52 6.10
C GLY A 153 12.45 -7.48 7.10
N GLU A 154 11.53 -6.99 7.97
CA GLU A 154 10.78 -7.87 8.86
C GLU A 154 9.82 -8.80 8.09
N PRO A 155 9.99 -10.13 8.16
CA PRO A 155 9.18 -11.09 7.40
C PRO A 155 7.67 -10.98 7.68
N GLU A 156 7.27 -10.64 8.91
CA GLU A 156 5.85 -10.45 9.24
C GLU A 156 5.21 -9.34 8.41
N GLY A 157 5.95 -8.26 8.05
CA GLY A 157 5.46 -7.18 7.22
C GLY A 157 5.18 -7.62 5.79
N ILE A 158 6.11 -8.41 5.22
CA ILE A 158 5.97 -8.95 3.86
C ILE A 158 4.80 -9.92 3.81
N VAL A 159 4.75 -10.88 4.73
CA VAL A 159 3.67 -11.87 4.81
C VAL A 159 2.31 -11.19 5.00
N ALA A 160 2.22 -10.15 5.81
CA ALA A 160 0.97 -9.42 6.03
C ALA A 160 0.44 -8.79 4.74
N SER A 161 1.29 -8.06 4.03
CA SER A 161 0.91 -7.40 2.77
C SER A 161 0.49 -8.40 1.71
N GLU A 162 1.28 -9.44 1.50
CA GLU A 162 1.04 -10.44 0.47
C GLU A 162 -0.18 -11.31 0.77
N ALA A 163 -0.33 -11.77 2.02
CA ALA A 163 -1.49 -12.55 2.42
C ALA A 163 -2.78 -11.74 2.33
N GLY A 164 -2.75 -10.46 2.72
CA GLY A 164 -3.89 -9.55 2.58
C GLY A 164 -4.29 -9.36 1.12
N ASN A 165 -3.32 -9.05 0.27
CA ASN A 165 -3.54 -8.88 -1.16
C ASN A 165 -4.16 -10.11 -1.83
N ASN A 166 -3.55 -11.27 -1.62
CA ASN A 166 -4.02 -12.52 -2.21
C ASN A 166 -5.42 -12.92 -1.71
N ALA A 167 -5.71 -12.69 -0.44
CA ALA A 167 -6.99 -13.04 0.16
C ALA A 167 -8.17 -12.20 -0.37
N VAL A 168 -7.92 -11.00 -0.90
CA VAL A 168 -8.94 -10.19 -1.57
C VAL A 168 -9.59 -10.95 -2.71
N SER A 169 -8.82 -11.71 -3.48
CA SER A 169 -9.36 -12.51 -4.59
C SER A 169 -10.43 -13.49 -4.11
N GLY A 170 -10.17 -14.17 -2.96
CA GLY A 170 -11.16 -15.05 -2.34
C GLY A 170 -12.40 -14.30 -1.85
N GLY A 171 -12.20 -13.14 -1.22
CA GLY A 171 -13.29 -12.28 -0.76
C GLY A 171 -14.17 -11.75 -1.88
N ALA A 172 -13.56 -11.37 -3.01
CA ALA A 172 -14.28 -10.85 -4.17
C ALA A 172 -15.21 -11.87 -4.84
N PHE A 173 -14.95 -13.18 -4.68
CA PHE A 173 -15.88 -14.20 -5.16
C PHE A 173 -17.23 -14.18 -4.43
N ILE A 174 -17.29 -13.71 -3.19
CA ILE A 174 -18.54 -13.69 -2.42
C ILE A 174 -19.57 -12.79 -3.10
N PRO A 175 -19.36 -11.49 -3.35
CA PRO A 175 -20.33 -10.66 -4.06
C PRO A 175 -20.57 -11.12 -5.51
N VAL A 176 -19.53 -11.61 -6.20
CA VAL A 176 -19.69 -12.15 -7.57
C VAL A 176 -20.71 -13.32 -7.59
N LEU A 177 -20.56 -14.27 -6.68
CA LEU A 177 -21.41 -15.45 -6.65
C LEU A 177 -22.80 -15.18 -6.02
N THR A 178 -22.91 -14.22 -5.12
CA THR A 178 -24.18 -13.94 -4.41
C THR A 178 -25.02 -12.86 -5.09
N LEU A 179 -24.38 -11.85 -5.65
CA LEU A 179 -25.05 -10.68 -6.26
C LEU A 179 -24.93 -10.63 -7.78
N GLY A 180 -24.05 -11.43 -8.38
CA GLY A 180 -23.80 -11.43 -9.82
C GLY A 180 -23.08 -10.17 -10.33
N ILE A 181 -22.32 -9.48 -9.49
CA ILE A 181 -21.58 -8.25 -9.77
C ILE A 181 -20.09 -8.46 -9.68
#